data_a91acea933847232c0b42be5e39ab360
#
_entry.id   a91acea933847232c0b42be5e39ab360
#
_cell.length_a   1.000
_cell.length_b   1.000
_cell.length_c   1.000
_cell.angle_alpha   90.00
_cell.angle_beta   90.00
_cell.angle_gamma   90.00
#
_symmetry.space_group_name_H-M   'P 1'
#
loop_
_entity.id
_entity.type
_entity.pdbx_description
1 polymer ?
#
loop_
_entity_poly.entity_id
_entity_poly.type
_entity_poly.pdbx_seq_one_letter_code
_entity_poly.pdbx_strand_id
1 'polypeptide(L)'
;MVSGEGRGRFYDVVIIGAGPAGLFAAYELSEKSNLSVLVIDEGGDVKQRVCPMFELGYCIECKPCHIMSGVGGAGGLSDGTINLRPDIGGDLSELTGDENYAWQLVWEVDQIFLRHRAPRNLFRGNPEQVRYWEQRAAQAGVKFIPIIQRHIGSDRTPEVIDDIKKHLESKGVKFLLWTKALEFGQGWVKVRRGKDVFEIKARYIIVAPGRGGADWFHEVAQKIGLKARHGPIDVGVRVEVPAIVMEPITSINHDPKFHIYTDTYDDFVRTFCTNPNGFVVEERYDGYVGVNGHSMHEKKSNNTNFAFLSRIELTEPVEDTTAYGKSIAQLATTIGGGKPLI
;
A
#
# COMPACT_ATOMS: atom_id res chain seq x y z
N MET A 1 16.80 22.15 -20.63
CA MET A 1 15.94 21.75 -21.77
C MET A 1 15.40 20.36 -21.40
N VAL A 2 14.14 20.28 -20.95
CA VAL A 2 13.50 18.99 -20.62
C VAL A 2 13.15 18.34 -21.96
N SER A 3 13.83 17.24 -22.27
CA SER A 3 13.62 16.44 -23.47
C SER A 3 12.14 16.08 -23.62
N GLY A 4 11.62 16.18 -24.85
CA GLY A 4 10.21 15.90 -25.19
C GLY A 4 9.84 14.41 -25.08
N GLU A 5 10.24 13.76 -23.99
CA GLU A 5 9.89 12.39 -23.68
C GLU A 5 8.40 12.27 -23.39
N GLY A 6 7.71 11.47 -24.16
CA GLY A 6 6.29 11.18 -24.03
C GLY A 6 5.36 12.00 -24.92
N ARG A 7 5.71 13.21 -25.33
CA ARG A 7 4.84 14.07 -26.16
C ARG A 7 4.71 13.53 -27.59
N GLY A 8 3.49 13.17 -27.99
CA GLY A 8 3.20 12.65 -29.35
C GLY A 8 3.71 11.22 -29.62
N ARG A 9 4.22 10.50 -28.62
CA ARG A 9 4.62 9.10 -28.76
C ARG A 9 3.44 8.17 -28.49
N PHE A 10 3.44 7.05 -29.18
CA PHE A 10 2.51 5.94 -28.97
C PHE A 10 3.19 4.86 -28.15
N TYR A 11 2.47 4.31 -27.17
CA TYR A 11 2.88 3.13 -26.42
C TYR A 11 1.80 2.05 -26.52
N ASP A 12 2.21 0.79 -26.49
CA ASP A 12 1.22 -0.30 -26.41
C ASP A 12 0.49 -0.26 -25.09
N VAL A 13 1.21 -0.01 -23.96
CA VAL A 13 0.63 0.09 -22.63
C VAL A 13 1.14 1.33 -21.91
N VAL A 14 0.20 2.11 -21.37
CA VAL A 14 0.49 3.17 -20.39
C VAL A 14 -0.06 2.77 -19.04
N ILE A 15 0.80 2.78 -18.02
CA ILE A 15 0.45 2.45 -16.63
C ILE A 15 0.45 3.75 -15.83
N ILE A 16 -0.68 4.07 -15.20
CA ILE A 16 -0.85 5.25 -14.34
C ILE A 16 -0.63 4.83 -12.89
N GLY A 17 0.47 5.28 -12.31
CA GLY A 17 0.94 4.96 -10.96
C GLY A 17 2.11 3.99 -10.95
N ALA A 18 3.22 4.40 -10.32
CA ALA A 18 4.44 3.61 -10.13
C ALA A 18 4.50 2.94 -8.74
N GLY A 19 3.35 2.73 -8.11
CA GLY A 19 3.23 1.95 -6.88
C GLY A 19 3.38 0.43 -7.12
N PRO A 20 3.23 -0.42 -6.09
CA PRO A 20 3.40 -1.86 -6.23
C PRO A 20 2.59 -2.46 -7.39
N ALA A 21 1.31 -2.12 -7.50
CA ALA A 21 0.45 -2.64 -8.58
C ALA A 21 0.98 -2.27 -9.98
N GLY A 22 1.38 -1.00 -10.18
CA GLY A 22 1.92 -0.54 -11.47
C GLY A 22 3.27 -1.15 -11.79
N LEU A 23 4.16 -1.28 -10.79
CA LEU A 23 5.48 -1.90 -10.97
C LEU A 23 5.37 -3.39 -11.32
N PHE A 24 4.48 -4.14 -10.64
CA PHE A 24 4.27 -5.56 -10.94
C PHE A 24 3.54 -5.77 -12.26
N ALA A 25 2.62 -4.88 -12.65
CA ALA A 25 2.03 -4.91 -13.99
C ALA A 25 3.09 -4.68 -15.06
N ALA A 26 3.98 -3.70 -14.88
CA ALA A 26 5.10 -3.45 -15.79
C ALA A 26 6.07 -4.64 -15.82
N TYR A 27 6.31 -5.28 -14.66
CA TYR A 27 7.18 -6.45 -14.56
C TYR A 27 6.65 -7.59 -15.40
N GLU A 28 5.39 -7.95 -15.20
CA GLU A 28 4.73 -9.03 -15.91
C GLU A 28 4.72 -8.80 -17.43
N LEU A 29 4.38 -7.59 -17.86
CA LEU A 29 4.40 -7.21 -19.28
C LEU A 29 5.80 -7.28 -19.88
N SER A 30 6.83 -6.81 -19.15
CA SER A 30 8.21 -6.80 -19.64
C SER A 30 8.85 -8.19 -19.74
N GLU A 31 8.41 -9.14 -18.91
CA GLU A 31 8.91 -10.51 -18.94
C GLU A 31 8.17 -11.40 -19.95
N LYS A 32 6.87 -11.15 -20.19
CA LYS A 32 6.01 -12.04 -20.98
C LYS A 32 5.60 -11.46 -22.34
N SER A 33 6.04 -10.24 -22.69
CA SER A 33 5.68 -9.62 -23.96
C SER A 33 6.78 -8.72 -24.52
N ASN A 34 6.62 -8.30 -25.78
CA ASN A 34 7.46 -7.30 -26.41
C ASN A 34 6.74 -5.94 -26.52
N LEU A 35 5.73 -5.69 -25.70
CA LEU A 35 4.95 -4.46 -25.74
C LEU A 35 5.80 -3.27 -25.23
N SER A 36 5.64 -2.13 -25.86
CA SER A 36 6.20 -0.88 -25.39
C SER A 36 5.41 -0.36 -24.18
N VAL A 37 6.06 -0.29 -23.01
CA VAL A 37 5.42 0.08 -21.74
C VAL A 37 5.94 1.41 -21.24
N LEU A 38 5.03 2.30 -20.86
CA LEU A 38 5.32 3.56 -20.16
C LEU A 38 4.62 3.56 -18.80
N VAL A 39 5.36 3.81 -17.74
CA VAL A 39 4.84 4.05 -16.39
C VAL A 39 4.85 5.54 -16.08
N ILE A 40 3.73 6.08 -15.65
CA ILE A 40 3.58 7.52 -15.30
C ILE A 40 3.34 7.63 -13.79
N ASP A 41 4.02 8.55 -13.12
CA ASP A 41 3.75 8.88 -11.72
C ASP A 41 3.92 10.38 -11.46
N GLU A 42 3.07 10.95 -10.60
CA GLU A 42 3.16 12.36 -10.21
C GLU A 42 4.35 12.66 -9.29
N GLY A 43 4.88 11.64 -8.60
CA GLY A 43 6.05 11.76 -7.73
C GLY A 43 7.36 11.44 -8.44
N GLY A 44 8.42 11.45 -7.64
CA GLY A 44 9.80 11.27 -8.11
C GLY A 44 10.30 9.83 -8.06
N ASP A 45 11.56 9.68 -8.41
CA ASP A 45 12.28 8.42 -8.30
C ASP A 45 12.53 8.04 -6.84
N VAL A 46 12.84 6.77 -6.59
CA VAL A 46 13.06 6.22 -5.24
C VAL A 46 13.96 7.12 -4.39
N LYS A 47 15.10 7.53 -4.94
CA LYS A 47 16.09 8.38 -4.25
C LYS A 47 15.63 9.83 -4.01
N GLN A 48 14.60 10.28 -4.70
CA GLN A 48 14.02 11.62 -4.57
C GLN A 48 12.88 11.67 -3.54
N ARG A 49 12.45 10.51 -3.05
CA ARG A 49 11.34 10.36 -2.12
C ARG A 49 11.83 10.48 -0.68
N VAL A 50 12.35 11.64 -0.32
CA VAL A 50 12.77 11.95 1.05
C VAL A 50 11.70 12.81 1.70
N CYS A 51 11.13 12.33 2.80
CA CYS A 51 10.13 13.09 3.55
C CYS A 51 10.81 14.06 4.51
N PRO A 52 10.61 15.38 4.36
CA PRO A 52 11.23 16.37 5.24
C PRO A 52 10.81 16.25 6.72
N MET A 53 9.68 15.60 7.00
CA MET A 53 9.20 15.38 8.37
C MET A 53 10.22 14.62 9.24
N PHE A 54 11.03 13.73 8.66
CA PHE A 54 12.05 12.98 9.42
C PHE A 54 13.16 13.87 9.98
N GLU A 55 13.44 15.01 9.33
CA GLU A 55 14.42 15.99 9.78
C GLU A 55 13.78 17.11 10.60
N LEU A 56 12.62 17.60 10.17
CA LEU A 56 11.94 18.74 10.75
C LEU A 56 11.09 18.38 11.98
N GLY A 57 10.70 17.12 12.15
CA GLY A 57 9.79 16.67 13.20
C GLY A 57 8.31 16.99 12.97
N TYR A 58 7.96 17.64 11.83
CA TYR A 58 6.59 17.94 11.44
C TYR A 58 6.41 17.88 9.93
N CYS A 59 5.19 17.61 9.46
CA CYS A 59 4.86 17.55 8.04
C CYS A 59 4.69 18.96 7.45
N ILE A 60 5.31 19.19 6.27
CA ILE A 60 5.21 20.46 5.52
C ILE A 60 4.24 20.36 4.32
N GLU A 61 3.44 19.31 4.23
CA GLU A 61 2.40 19.10 3.22
C GLU A 61 2.92 19.18 1.77
N CYS A 62 4.01 18.46 1.48
CA CYS A 62 4.60 18.41 0.14
C CYS A 62 3.57 18.02 -0.93
N LYS A 63 3.62 18.67 -2.09
CA LYS A 63 2.77 18.39 -3.25
C LYS A 63 3.62 18.08 -4.49
N PRO A 64 3.69 16.81 -4.95
CA PRO A 64 3.09 15.61 -4.36
C PRO A 64 3.76 15.16 -3.04
N CYS A 65 3.03 14.39 -2.24
CA CYS A 65 3.56 13.83 -1.00
C CYS A 65 4.63 12.77 -1.30
N HIS A 66 5.83 12.94 -0.76
CA HIS A 66 6.97 12.03 -1.02
C HIS A 66 6.76 10.62 -0.46
N ILE A 67 5.90 10.45 0.55
CA ILE A 67 5.55 9.12 1.08
C ILE A 67 4.54 8.43 0.19
N MET A 68 3.55 9.16 -0.33
CA MET A 68 2.42 8.58 -1.06
C MET A 68 2.70 8.37 -2.54
N SER A 69 3.43 9.30 -3.18
CA SER A 69 3.63 9.35 -4.62
C SER A 69 5.07 9.05 -5.02
N GLY A 70 5.28 8.56 -6.23
CA GLY A 70 6.57 8.21 -6.83
C GLY A 70 6.80 6.70 -6.90
N VAL A 71 7.98 6.32 -7.39
CA VAL A 71 8.34 4.92 -7.61
C VAL A 71 8.30 4.12 -6.31
N GLY A 72 7.52 3.05 -6.28
CA GLY A 72 7.22 2.24 -5.12
C GLY A 72 5.93 2.65 -4.38
N GLY A 73 5.36 3.83 -4.68
CA GLY A 73 4.13 4.31 -4.04
C GLY A 73 4.19 4.30 -2.52
N ALA A 74 3.06 4.34 -1.84
CA ALA A 74 3.00 4.27 -0.38
C ALA A 74 3.61 2.95 0.16
N GLY A 75 3.47 1.85 -0.58
CA GLY A 75 4.06 0.55 -0.22
C GLY A 75 5.59 0.55 -0.18
N GLY A 76 6.25 1.35 -1.02
CA GLY A 76 7.71 1.46 -1.09
C GLY A 76 8.37 2.16 0.11
N LEU A 77 7.58 2.73 1.01
CA LEU A 77 8.02 3.36 2.27
C LEU A 77 7.20 2.85 3.47
N SER A 78 6.50 1.72 3.34
CA SER A 78 5.83 1.04 4.43
C SER A 78 6.83 0.21 5.27
N ASP A 79 6.32 -0.60 6.21
CA ASP A 79 7.13 -1.53 7.00
C ASP A 79 7.78 -2.64 6.16
N GLY A 80 7.33 -2.83 4.92
CA GLY A 80 7.86 -3.83 4.01
C GLY A 80 7.55 -5.27 4.41
N THR A 81 6.46 -5.50 5.14
CA THR A 81 5.99 -6.84 5.47
C THR A 81 5.16 -7.42 4.34
N ILE A 82 5.62 -8.56 3.80
CA ILE A 82 4.91 -9.32 2.78
C ILE A 82 4.22 -10.49 3.46
N ASN A 83 2.89 -10.52 3.39
CA ASN A 83 2.07 -11.63 3.85
C ASN A 83 1.94 -12.67 2.74
N LEU A 84 2.46 -13.88 2.97
CA LEU A 84 2.45 -14.95 1.96
C LEU A 84 1.16 -15.77 2.08
N ARG A 85 0.02 -15.10 1.89
CA ARG A 85 -1.30 -15.67 2.00
C ARG A 85 -2.31 -14.86 1.17
N PRO A 86 -3.15 -15.50 0.32
CA PRO A 86 -3.99 -14.80 -0.65
C PRO A 86 -5.18 -14.04 -0.04
N ASP A 87 -5.61 -14.39 1.18
CA ASP A 87 -6.75 -13.82 1.90
C ASP A 87 -6.35 -12.70 2.90
N ILE A 88 -5.09 -12.22 2.84
CA ILE A 88 -4.61 -11.15 3.72
C ILE A 88 -4.28 -9.89 2.90
N GLY A 89 -4.99 -8.81 3.20
CA GLY A 89 -4.88 -7.53 2.48
C GLY A 89 -5.82 -7.41 1.28
N GLY A 90 -6.63 -8.43 1.03
CA GLY A 90 -7.61 -8.55 -0.03
C GLY A 90 -8.06 -10.00 -0.11
N ASP A 91 -8.89 -10.33 -1.08
CA ASP A 91 -9.26 -11.70 -1.43
C ASP A 91 -8.83 -11.99 -2.87
N LEU A 92 -7.62 -12.54 -3.01
CA LEU A 92 -7.06 -12.86 -4.31
C LEU A 92 -7.76 -14.07 -4.93
N SER A 93 -8.31 -14.97 -4.11
CA SER A 93 -9.07 -16.13 -4.57
C SER A 93 -10.39 -15.70 -5.22
N GLU A 94 -11.08 -14.71 -4.66
CA GLU A 94 -12.27 -14.10 -5.27
C GLU A 94 -11.91 -13.44 -6.62
N LEU A 95 -10.82 -12.69 -6.68
CA LEU A 95 -10.40 -11.99 -7.89
C LEU A 95 -9.98 -12.95 -9.02
N THR A 96 -9.34 -14.06 -8.67
CA THR A 96 -8.87 -15.04 -9.67
C THR A 96 -9.91 -16.10 -10.02
N GLY A 97 -10.89 -16.32 -9.15
CA GLY A 97 -11.83 -17.43 -9.24
C GLY A 97 -11.19 -18.80 -8.98
N ASP A 98 -9.93 -18.85 -8.54
CA ASP A 98 -9.17 -20.09 -8.30
C ASP A 98 -8.21 -19.91 -7.14
N GLU A 99 -8.44 -20.66 -6.05
CA GLU A 99 -7.61 -20.59 -4.83
C GLU A 99 -6.17 -21.05 -5.08
N ASN A 100 -5.97 -22.10 -5.86
CA ASN A 100 -4.62 -22.61 -6.14
C ASN A 100 -3.81 -21.60 -6.96
N TYR A 101 -4.46 -20.96 -7.92
CA TYR A 101 -3.83 -19.92 -8.72
C TYR A 101 -3.53 -18.68 -7.86
N ALA A 102 -4.41 -18.31 -6.94
CA ALA A 102 -4.15 -17.23 -5.98
C ALA A 102 -2.92 -17.52 -5.12
N TRP A 103 -2.77 -18.75 -4.60
CA TRP A 103 -1.56 -19.17 -3.87
C TRP A 103 -0.31 -19.14 -4.75
N GLN A 104 -0.40 -19.58 -5.99
CA GLN A 104 0.72 -19.51 -6.94
C GLN A 104 1.17 -18.08 -7.16
N LEU A 105 0.24 -17.14 -7.38
CA LEU A 105 0.57 -15.71 -7.57
C LEU A 105 1.28 -15.10 -6.35
N VAL A 106 0.84 -15.45 -5.14
CA VAL A 106 1.50 -14.99 -3.91
C VAL A 106 2.96 -15.43 -3.87
N TRP A 107 3.23 -16.70 -4.20
CA TRP A 107 4.59 -17.22 -4.24
C TRP A 107 5.42 -16.64 -5.40
N GLU A 108 4.83 -16.40 -6.56
CA GLU A 108 5.51 -15.74 -7.69
C GLU A 108 5.96 -14.31 -7.31
N VAL A 109 5.09 -13.55 -6.63
CA VAL A 109 5.43 -12.22 -6.12
C VAL A 109 6.56 -12.29 -5.12
N ASP A 110 6.55 -13.24 -4.19
CA ASP A 110 7.64 -13.43 -3.22
C ASP A 110 8.97 -13.76 -3.92
N GLN A 111 8.95 -14.60 -4.97
CA GLN A 111 10.14 -14.91 -5.75
C GLN A 111 10.69 -13.70 -6.51
N ILE A 112 9.81 -12.77 -6.94
CA ILE A 112 10.24 -11.51 -7.55
C ILE A 112 10.99 -10.67 -6.51
N PHE A 113 10.42 -10.49 -5.31
CA PHE A 113 11.10 -9.77 -4.23
C PHE A 113 12.45 -10.39 -3.87
N LEU A 114 12.54 -11.73 -3.79
CA LEU A 114 13.81 -12.43 -3.52
C LEU A 114 14.86 -12.21 -4.61
N ARG A 115 14.48 -12.16 -5.88
CA ARG A 115 15.38 -11.83 -7.01
C ARG A 115 15.91 -10.40 -6.89
N HIS A 116 15.14 -9.52 -6.26
CA HIS A 116 15.46 -8.09 -6.10
C HIS A 116 15.90 -7.74 -4.66
N ARG A 117 16.73 -8.58 -4.05
CA ARG A 117 17.43 -8.34 -2.78
C ARG A 117 16.58 -8.33 -1.51
N ALA A 118 15.31 -8.78 -1.57
CA ALA A 118 14.56 -8.95 -0.34
C ALA A 118 15.22 -9.98 0.59
N PRO A 119 15.16 -9.82 1.91
CA PRO A 119 15.73 -10.76 2.86
C PRO A 119 15.15 -12.17 2.68
N ARG A 120 15.99 -13.21 2.81
CA ARG A 120 15.54 -14.61 2.67
C ARG A 120 14.79 -15.14 3.88
N ASN A 121 14.99 -14.53 5.04
CA ASN A 121 14.38 -14.96 6.29
C ASN A 121 12.86 -14.85 6.24
N LEU A 122 12.18 -15.86 6.77
CA LEU A 122 10.74 -15.92 6.93
C LEU A 122 10.38 -15.94 8.41
N PHE A 123 9.38 -15.17 8.76
CA PHE A 123 8.70 -15.30 10.05
C PHE A 123 7.61 -16.36 9.91
N ARG A 124 7.81 -17.47 10.62
CA ARG A 124 6.86 -18.57 10.73
C ARG A 124 7.09 -19.27 12.06
N GLY A 125 6.05 -19.44 12.82
CA GLY A 125 6.12 -20.30 14.00
C GLY A 125 6.33 -21.76 13.58
N ASN A 126 6.96 -22.57 14.45
CA ASN A 126 6.85 -24.01 14.32
C ASN A 126 5.39 -24.45 14.66
N PRO A 127 4.97 -25.69 14.31
CA PRO A 127 3.60 -26.13 14.53
C PRO A 127 3.13 -26.04 16.00
N GLU A 128 4.01 -26.26 16.96
CA GLU A 128 3.69 -26.19 18.39
C GLU A 128 3.44 -24.74 18.84
N GLN A 129 4.27 -23.81 18.40
CA GLN A 129 4.11 -22.39 18.69
C GLN A 129 2.84 -21.84 18.06
N VAL A 130 2.54 -22.19 16.80
CA VAL A 130 1.31 -21.80 16.12
C VAL A 130 0.10 -22.32 16.90
N ARG A 131 0.07 -23.61 17.22
CA ARG A 131 -1.01 -24.25 17.99
C ARG A 131 -1.19 -23.61 19.37
N TYR A 132 -0.12 -23.29 20.06
CA TYR A 132 -0.17 -22.59 21.34
C TYR A 132 -0.93 -21.26 21.21
N TRP A 133 -0.59 -20.44 20.21
CA TRP A 133 -1.24 -19.13 20.01
C TRP A 133 -2.67 -19.26 19.50
N GLU A 134 -2.98 -20.26 18.68
CA GLU A 134 -4.37 -20.57 18.28
C GLU A 134 -5.23 -20.92 19.49
N GLN A 135 -4.71 -21.75 20.39
CA GLN A 135 -5.43 -22.12 21.63
C GLN A 135 -5.60 -20.92 22.57
N ARG A 136 -4.56 -20.13 22.76
CA ARG A 136 -4.61 -18.92 23.60
C ARG A 136 -5.60 -17.89 23.05
N ALA A 137 -5.61 -17.67 21.76
CA ALA A 137 -6.56 -16.78 21.10
C ALA A 137 -8.01 -17.30 21.24
N ALA A 138 -8.22 -18.58 20.96
CA ALA A 138 -9.55 -19.21 21.08
C ALA A 138 -10.10 -19.14 22.52
N GLN A 139 -9.27 -19.30 23.55
CA GLN A 139 -9.66 -19.12 24.95
C GLN A 139 -10.14 -17.71 25.27
N ALA A 140 -9.67 -16.70 24.51
CA ALA A 140 -10.07 -15.31 24.63
C ALA A 140 -11.21 -14.91 23.66
N GLY A 141 -11.82 -15.88 22.95
CA GLY A 141 -12.85 -15.59 21.94
C GLY A 141 -12.30 -14.95 20.66
N VAL A 142 -11.00 -15.06 20.42
CA VAL A 142 -10.30 -14.43 19.30
C VAL A 142 -9.74 -15.50 18.37
N LYS A 143 -9.72 -15.25 17.07
CA LYS A 143 -9.08 -16.11 16.06
C LYS A 143 -7.68 -15.58 15.73
N PHE A 144 -6.65 -16.36 16.00
CA PHE A 144 -5.30 -16.13 15.47
C PHE A 144 -5.23 -16.67 14.04
N ILE A 145 -4.63 -15.89 13.12
CA ILE A 145 -4.45 -16.28 11.73
C ILE A 145 -2.95 -16.54 11.50
N PRO A 146 -2.52 -17.79 11.42
CA PRO A 146 -1.12 -18.09 11.12
C PRO A 146 -0.80 -17.73 9.68
N ILE A 147 0.29 -16.96 9.52
CA ILE A 147 0.74 -16.45 8.22
C ILE A 147 2.25 -16.61 8.15
N ILE A 148 2.75 -17.08 7.01
CA ILE A 148 4.17 -16.97 6.68
C ILE A 148 4.42 -15.55 6.19
N GLN A 149 5.42 -14.87 6.74
CA GLN A 149 5.71 -13.49 6.42
C GLN A 149 7.17 -13.29 6.09
N ARG A 150 7.44 -12.38 5.16
CA ARG A 150 8.77 -11.83 4.88
C ARG A 150 8.77 -10.35 5.28
N HIS A 151 9.73 -9.94 6.08
CA HIS A 151 9.92 -8.56 6.46
C HIS A 151 11.15 -7.96 5.76
N ILE A 152 10.92 -6.97 4.92
CA ILE A 152 11.99 -6.24 4.21
C ILE A 152 12.51 -5.10 5.08
N GLY A 153 11.63 -4.39 5.78
CA GLY A 153 11.93 -3.21 6.59
C GLY A 153 11.83 -1.90 5.80
N SER A 154 11.33 -0.86 6.46
CA SER A 154 11.13 0.47 5.83
C SER A 154 12.44 1.09 5.34
N ASP A 155 13.55 0.74 5.95
CA ASP A 155 14.91 1.19 5.61
C ASP A 155 15.50 0.49 4.40
N ARG A 156 15.06 -0.73 4.06
CA ARG A 156 15.56 -1.55 2.94
C ARG A 156 14.61 -1.61 1.75
N THR A 157 13.32 -1.37 1.95
CA THR A 157 12.32 -1.38 0.88
C THR A 157 12.71 -0.47 -0.29
N PRO A 158 13.27 0.76 -0.08
CA PRO A 158 13.72 1.60 -1.17
C PRO A 158 14.78 0.95 -2.09
N GLU A 159 15.70 0.16 -1.53
CA GLU A 159 16.74 -0.55 -2.33
C GLU A 159 16.13 -1.64 -3.19
N VAL A 160 15.17 -2.38 -2.65
CA VAL A 160 14.43 -3.44 -3.37
C VAL A 160 13.66 -2.83 -4.54
N ILE A 161 12.96 -1.73 -4.29
CA ILE A 161 12.18 -1.02 -5.33
C ILE A 161 13.09 -0.41 -6.40
N ASP A 162 14.23 0.17 -6.03
CA ASP A 162 15.22 0.71 -6.98
C ASP A 162 15.78 -0.41 -7.88
N ASP A 163 16.02 -1.59 -7.33
CA ASP A 163 16.51 -2.75 -8.08
C ASP A 163 15.43 -3.28 -9.06
N ILE A 164 14.16 -3.37 -8.63
CA ILE A 164 13.04 -3.70 -9.52
C ILE A 164 12.92 -2.68 -10.66
N LYS A 165 12.97 -1.38 -10.35
CA LYS A 165 12.89 -0.32 -11.37
C LYS A 165 14.01 -0.44 -12.39
N LYS A 166 15.26 -0.63 -11.96
CA LYS A 166 16.41 -0.80 -12.85
C LYS A 166 16.25 -2.03 -13.76
N HIS A 167 15.73 -3.11 -13.21
CA HIS A 167 15.40 -4.30 -13.99
C HIS A 167 14.39 -3.95 -15.09
N LEU A 168 13.30 -3.28 -14.76
CA LEU A 168 12.28 -2.84 -15.71
C LEU A 168 12.85 -1.92 -16.80
N GLU A 169 13.70 -0.97 -16.43
CA GLU A 169 14.38 -0.09 -17.38
C GLU A 169 15.30 -0.87 -18.32
N SER A 170 16.01 -1.89 -17.82
CA SER A 170 16.85 -2.78 -18.63
C SER A 170 16.05 -3.60 -19.65
N LYS A 171 14.77 -3.87 -19.35
CA LYS A 171 13.80 -4.54 -20.24
C LYS A 171 13.10 -3.56 -21.20
N GLY A 172 13.44 -2.28 -21.16
CA GLY A 172 12.90 -1.26 -22.06
C GLY A 172 11.67 -0.52 -21.57
N VAL A 173 11.18 -0.81 -20.35
CA VAL A 173 10.11 -0.04 -19.72
C VAL A 173 10.57 1.41 -19.51
N LYS A 174 9.72 2.37 -19.87
CA LYS A 174 9.99 3.79 -19.68
C LYS A 174 9.24 4.32 -18.46
N PHE A 175 9.88 5.28 -17.76
CA PHE A 175 9.26 5.97 -16.63
C PHE A 175 9.16 7.47 -16.93
N LEU A 176 7.96 8.02 -16.79
CA LEU A 176 7.68 9.44 -16.89
C LEU A 176 7.24 9.95 -15.53
N LEU A 177 8.22 10.31 -14.71
CA LEU A 177 8.04 10.77 -13.33
C LEU A 177 7.77 12.27 -13.27
N TRP A 178 7.32 12.78 -12.10
CA TRP A 178 6.88 14.15 -11.92
C TRP A 178 5.79 14.53 -12.92
N THR A 179 4.94 13.55 -13.27
CA THR A 179 3.93 13.69 -14.31
C THR A 179 2.60 13.19 -13.78
N LYS A 180 1.67 14.11 -13.60
CA LYS A 180 0.34 13.81 -13.09
C LYS A 180 -0.59 13.46 -14.24
N ALA A 181 -1.23 12.28 -14.17
CA ALA A 181 -2.37 11.95 -15.01
C ALA A 181 -3.58 12.80 -14.59
N LEU A 182 -4.18 13.49 -15.54
CA LEU A 182 -5.33 14.35 -15.33
C LEU A 182 -6.63 13.64 -15.69
N GLU A 183 -6.64 13.04 -16.88
CA GLU A 183 -7.77 12.36 -17.47
C GLU A 183 -7.28 11.23 -18.37
N PHE A 184 -8.10 10.26 -18.63
CA PHE A 184 -7.84 9.25 -19.64
C PHE A 184 -9.13 8.86 -20.35
N GLY A 185 -9.01 8.32 -21.54
CA GLY A 185 -10.09 7.79 -22.34
C GLY A 185 -9.60 6.69 -23.25
N GLN A 186 -10.42 6.26 -24.18
CA GLN A 186 -10.04 5.21 -25.10
C GLN A 186 -8.85 5.64 -25.97
N GLY A 187 -7.70 5.04 -25.73
CA GLY A 187 -6.48 5.25 -26.54
C GLY A 187 -5.64 6.48 -26.18
N TRP A 188 -5.91 7.16 -25.07
CA TRP A 188 -5.13 8.33 -24.67
C TRP A 188 -5.13 8.58 -23.16
N VAL A 189 -4.05 9.19 -22.68
CA VAL A 189 -3.90 9.72 -21.32
C VAL A 189 -3.45 11.17 -21.40
N LYS A 190 -4.20 12.08 -20.78
CA LYS A 190 -3.85 13.49 -20.65
C LYS A 190 -3.05 13.71 -19.38
N VAL A 191 -1.89 14.30 -19.51
CA VAL A 191 -0.96 14.45 -18.39
C VAL A 191 -0.52 15.89 -18.21
N ARG A 192 -0.06 16.22 -17.01
CA ARG A 192 0.61 17.47 -16.67
C ARG A 192 2.01 17.21 -16.12
N ARG A 193 3.01 17.84 -16.73
CA ARG A 193 4.39 17.82 -16.26
C ARG A 193 4.88 19.27 -16.10
N GLY A 194 5.03 19.70 -14.86
CA GLY A 194 5.27 21.12 -14.57
C GLY A 194 4.12 21.99 -15.06
N LYS A 195 4.39 22.90 -16.03
CA LYS A 195 3.38 23.76 -16.64
C LYS A 195 2.79 23.17 -17.93
N ASP A 196 3.42 22.15 -18.49
CA ASP A 196 3.00 21.57 -19.77
C ASP A 196 1.88 20.55 -19.57
N VAL A 197 0.84 20.67 -20.39
CA VAL A 197 -0.25 19.71 -20.51
C VAL A 197 -0.22 19.11 -21.91
N PHE A 198 -0.22 17.78 -22.01
CA PHE A 198 -0.19 17.07 -23.28
C PHE A 198 -0.82 15.70 -23.20
N GLU A 199 -1.05 15.08 -24.35
CA GLU A 199 -1.61 13.74 -24.44
C GLU A 199 -0.54 12.72 -24.84
N ILE A 200 -0.67 11.53 -24.27
CA ILE A 200 0.10 10.34 -24.60
C ILE A 200 -0.88 9.33 -25.21
N LYS A 201 -0.56 8.80 -26.38
CA LYS A 201 -1.36 7.79 -27.06
C LYS A 201 -1.01 6.40 -26.54
N ALA A 202 -2.03 5.57 -26.29
CA ALA A 202 -1.85 4.23 -25.76
C ALA A 202 -2.86 3.27 -26.35
N ARG A 203 -2.45 2.03 -26.62
CA ARG A 203 -3.39 0.98 -27.01
C ARG A 203 -4.18 0.48 -25.80
N TYR A 204 -3.48 0.30 -24.68
CA TYR A 204 -4.06 -0.12 -23.39
C TYR A 204 -3.64 0.83 -22.29
N ILE A 205 -4.50 1.01 -21.30
CA ILE A 205 -4.24 1.83 -20.12
C ILE A 205 -4.51 1.01 -18.88
N ILE A 206 -3.52 0.89 -18.00
CA ILE A 206 -3.65 0.28 -16.68
C ILE A 206 -3.67 1.41 -15.65
N VAL A 207 -4.71 1.45 -14.83
CA VAL A 207 -4.90 2.51 -13.84
C VAL A 207 -4.64 1.95 -12.44
N ALA A 208 -3.52 2.36 -11.83
CA ALA A 208 -3.05 1.90 -10.53
C ALA A 208 -2.70 3.07 -9.59
N PRO A 209 -3.65 3.99 -9.32
CA PRO A 209 -3.39 5.30 -8.72
C PRO A 209 -3.07 5.24 -7.23
N GLY A 210 -3.26 4.10 -6.58
CA GLY A 210 -3.09 3.93 -5.15
C GLY A 210 -4.05 4.79 -4.31
N ARG A 211 -3.78 4.87 -3.00
CA ARG A 211 -4.61 5.63 -2.04
C ARG A 211 -4.68 7.12 -2.38
N GLY A 212 -3.55 7.70 -2.78
CA GLY A 212 -3.46 9.13 -3.09
C GLY A 212 -4.26 9.56 -4.32
N GLY A 213 -4.53 8.63 -5.25
CA GLY A 213 -5.29 8.92 -6.47
C GLY A 213 -6.71 8.37 -6.47
N ALA A 214 -7.22 7.89 -5.34
CA ALA A 214 -8.55 7.25 -5.27
C ALA A 214 -9.69 8.21 -5.65
N ASP A 215 -9.69 9.42 -5.11
CA ASP A 215 -10.72 10.44 -5.42
C ASP A 215 -10.66 10.84 -6.91
N TRP A 216 -9.45 11.09 -7.43
CA TRP A 216 -9.25 11.38 -8.85
C TRP A 216 -9.77 10.24 -9.74
N PHE A 217 -9.48 8.99 -9.37
CA PHE A 217 -9.94 7.84 -10.17
C PHE A 217 -11.46 7.71 -10.12
N HIS A 218 -12.08 7.92 -8.95
CA HIS A 218 -13.54 7.93 -8.82
C HIS A 218 -14.19 8.96 -9.76
N GLU A 219 -13.69 10.19 -9.75
CA GLU A 219 -14.21 11.25 -10.64
C GLU A 219 -14.05 10.91 -12.14
N VAL A 220 -12.88 10.40 -12.53
CA VAL A 220 -12.61 10.04 -13.94
C VAL A 220 -13.45 8.84 -14.35
N ALA A 221 -13.56 7.82 -13.49
CA ALA A 221 -14.39 6.64 -13.74
C ALA A 221 -15.85 7.01 -13.99
N GLN A 222 -16.40 7.90 -13.18
CA GLN A 222 -17.77 8.42 -13.39
C GLN A 222 -17.92 9.12 -14.74
N LYS A 223 -16.97 9.98 -15.11
CA LYS A 223 -16.99 10.72 -16.39
C LYS A 223 -16.99 9.81 -17.62
N ILE A 224 -16.28 8.67 -17.55
CA ILE A 224 -16.22 7.70 -18.65
C ILE A 224 -17.26 6.59 -18.54
N GLY A 225 -18.20 6.71 -17.59
CA GLY A 225 -19.35 5.81 -17.44
C GLY A 225 -19.03 4.45 -16.81
N LEU A 226 -17.93 4.32 -16.09
CA LEU A 226 -17.63 3.10 -15.33
C LEU A 226 -18.50 3.06 -14.07
N LYS A 227 -19.16 1.91 -13.88
CA LYS A 227 -19.91 1.66 -12.65
C LYS A 227 -18.93 1.23 -11.56
N ALA A 228 -18.94 1.92 -10.44
CA ALA A 228 -18.19 1.57 -9.25
C ALA A 228 -19.14 1.29 -8.08
N ARG A 229 -18.70 0.46 -7.14
CA ARG A 229 -19.37 0.25 -5.85
C ARG A 229 -18.43 0.71 -4.75
N HIS A 230 -18.98 1.27 -3.69
CA HIS A 230 -18.23 1.51 -2.47
C HIS A 230 -17.95 0.15 -1.79
N GLY A 231 -16.69 -0.10 -1.48
CA GLY A 231 -16.30 -1.27 -0.70
C GLY A 231 -16.31 -0.95 0.80
N PRO A 232 -16.10 -1.96 1.66
CA PRO A 232 -15.94 -1.73 3.09
C PRO A 232 -14.72 -0.86 3.38
N ILE A 233 -14.75 -0.15 4.52
CA ILE A 233 -13.63 0.62 5.05
C ILE A 233 -13.28 0.15 6.45
N ASP A 234 -12.01 0.14 6.79
CA ASP A 234 -11.55 -0.14 8.15
C ASP A 234 -11.30 1.19 8.88
N VAL A 235 -11.91 1.34 10.05
CA VAL A 235 -11.77 2.50 10.94
C VAL A 235 -11.29 2.01 12.31
N GLY A 236 -10.35 2.72 12.93
CA GLY A 236 -9.86 2.31 14.24
C GLY A 236 -8.73 3.18 14.78
N VAL A 237 -7.98 2.62 15.70
CA VAL A 237 -6.90 3.28 16.41
C VAL A 237 -5.59 2.54 16.27
N ARG A 238 -4.48 3.25 16.45
CA ARG A 238 -3.17 2.63 16.61
C ARG A 238 -2.81 2.56 18.09
N VAL A 239 -2.44 1.38 18.53
CA VAL A 239 -2.07 1.06 19.91
C VAL A 239 -0.54 0.91 19.95
N GLU A 240 0.10 1.46 20.96
CA GLU A 240 1.52 1.30 21.24
C GLU A 240 1.71 0.74 22.65
N VAL A 241 2.52 -0.30 22.77
CA VAL A 241 2.84 -0.97 24.03
C VAL A 241 4.33 -1.26 24.13
N PRO A 242 4.90 -1.46 25.34
CA PRO A 242 6.27 -1.93 25.48
C PRO A 242 6.51 -3.21 24.67
N ALA A 243 7.61 -3.29 23.93
CA ALA A 243 7.88 -4.39 23.00
C ALA A 243 7.83 -5.77 23.68
N ILE A 244 8.26 -5.86 24.93
CA ILE A 244 8.24 -7.10 25.72
C ILE A 244 6.84 -7.71 25.85
N VAL A 245 5.78 -6.90 25.77
CA VAL A 245 4.39 -7.39 25.84
C VAL A 245 4.04 -8.21 24.61
N MET A 246 4.53 -7.79 23.44
CA MET A 246 4.22 -8.42 22.15
C MET A 246 5.29 -9.40 21.69
N GLU A 247 6.49 -9.37 22.27
CA GLU A 247 7.63 -10.20 21.88
C GLU A 247 7.29 -11.70 21.77
N PRO A 248 6.51 -12.31 22.70
CA PRO A 248 6.19 -13.73 22.61
C PRO A 248 5.49 -14.15 21.33
N ILE A 249 4.71 -13.23 20.72
CA ILE A 249 4.03 -13.50 19.44
C ILE A 249 4.79 -12.93 18.25
N THR A 250 5.40 -11.75 18.38
CA THR A 250 6.10 -11.12 17.26
C THR A 250 7.42 -11.81 16.90
N SER A 251 7.99 -12.61 17.80
CA SER A 251 9.16 -13.46 17.52
C SER A 251 8.85 -14.59 16.54
N ILE A 252 7.62 -15.07 16.48
CA ILE A 252 7.20 -16.15 15.57
C ILE A 252 6.42 -15.65 14.36
N ASN A 253 5.75 -14.51 14.50
CA ASN A 253 4.97 -13.89 13.45
C ASN A 253 5.17 -12.37 13.53
N HIS A 254 5.88 -11.79 12.58
CA HIS A 254 6.29 -10.38 12.63
C HIS A 254 5.10 -9.42 12.74
N ASP A 255 4.05 -9.70 11.99
CA ASP A 255 2.80 -8.94 12.00
C ASP A 255 1.61 -9.89 12.27
N PRO A 256 1.40 -10.30 13.54
CA PRO A 256 0.37 -11.26 13.91
C PRO A 256 -1.03 -10.71 13.62
N LYS A 257 -1.86 -11.55 13.00
CA LYS A 257 -3.24 -11.23 12.67
C LYS A 257 -4.20 -11.91 13.65
N PHE A 258 -4.97 -11.08 14.31
CA PHE A 258 -6.06 -11.51 15.19
C PHE A 258 -7.37 -10.95 14.67
N HIS A 259 -8.39 -11.82 14.64
CA HIS A 259 -9.75 -11.48 14.22
C HIS A 259 -10.71 -11.76 15.36
N ILE A 260 -11.65 -10.87 15.60
CA ILE A 260 -12.73 -11.03 16.57
C ILE A 260 -14.03 -10.46 16.00
N TYR A 261 -15.15 -11.09 16.36
CA TYR A 261 -16.47 -10.48 16.24
C TYR A 261 -16.91 -10.01 17.62
N THR A 262 -17.39 -8.77 17.72
CA THR A 262 -17.79 -8.19 19.01
C THR A 262 -19.12 -8.81 19.49
N ASP A 263 -19.23 -9.13 20.78
CA ASP A 263 -20.43 -9.77 21.34
C ASP A 263 -21.68 -8.88 21.26
N THR A 264 -21.52 -7.56 21.28
CA THR A 264 -22.64 -6.61 21.35
C THR A 264 -23.23 -6.29 19.98
N TYR A 265 -22.40 -6.11 18.96
CA TYR A 265 -22.82 -5.61 17.66
C TYR A 265 -22.42 -6.52 16.50
N ASP A 266 -21.75 -7.63 16.79
CA ASP A 266 -21.20 -8.56 15.79
C ASP A 266 -20.25 -7.88 14.77
N ASP A 267 -19.59 -6.79 15.20
CA ASP A 267 -18.64 -6.08 14.36
C ASP A 267 -17.37 -6.90 14.17
N PHE A 268 -16.91 -6.98 12.92
CA PHE A 268 -15.61 -7.58 12.61
C PHE A 268 -14.49 -6.63 12.95
N VAL A 269 -13.64 -7.04 13.89
CA VAL A 269 -12.46 -6.28 14.34
C VAL A 269 -11.19 -7.09 14.14
N ARG A 270 -10.12 -6.45 13.72
CA ARG A 270 -8.84 -7.11 13.44
C ARG A 270 -7.63 -6.27 13.86
N THR A 271 -6.51 -6.95 14.12
CA THR A 271 -5.20 -6.29 14.17
C THR A 271 -4.69 -6.04 12.77
N PHE A 272 -3.92 -4.96 12.60
CA PHE A 272 -3.35 -4.57 11.32
C PHE A 272 -1.98 -3.91 11.51
N CYS A 273 -1.04 -4.22 10.61
CA CYS A 273 0.27 -3.56 10.49
C CYS A 273 0.98 -3.45 11.85
N THR A 274 1.24 -4.60 12.48
CA THR A 274 2.05 -4.66 13.71
C THR A 274 3.51 -4.37 13.37
N ASN A 275 4.13 -3.50 14.14
CA ASN A 275 5.50 -3.05 13.96
C ASN A 275 6.30 -3.33 15.23
N PRO A 276 6.95 -4.50 15.33
CA PRO A 276 7.81 -4.85 16.46
C PRO A 276 8.99 -3.90 16.56
N ASN A 277 9.21 -3.33 17.73
CA ASN A 277 10.24 -2.32 18.00
C ASN A 277 10.18 -1.15 16.99
N GLY A 278 8.98 -0.82 16.51
CA GLY A 278 8.75 0.18 15.47
C GLY A 278 8.37 1.54 16.02
N PHE A 279 8.01 2.43 15.11
CA PHE A 279 7.63 3.81 15.40
C PHE A 279 6.24 4.10 14.87
N VAL A 280 5.44 4.87 15.61
CA VAL A 280 4.21 5.46 15.10
C VAL A 280 4.57 6.70 14.29
N VAL A 281 3.97 6.85 13.11
CA VAL A 281 4.20 7.98 12.21
C VAL A 281 2.88 8.59 11.77
N GLU A 282 2.89 9.92 11.58
CA GLU A 282 1.74 10.64 11.02
C GLU A 282 1.66 10.42 9.51
N GLU A 283 0.45 10.27 9.00
CA GLU A 283 0.11 10.37 7.58
C GLU A 283 -0.87 11.53 7.39
N ARG A 284 -0.46 12.56 6.65
CA ARG A 284 -1.31 13.71 6.37
C ARG A 284 -2.01 13.57 5.03
N TYR A 285 -3.29 13.77 5.08
CA TYR A 285 -4.20 13.83 3.93
C TYR A 285 -4.82 15.23 3.83
N ASP A 286 -5.52 15.49 2.75
CA ASP A 286 -6.24 16.76 2.60
C ASP A 286 -7.40 16.83 3.62
N GLY A 287 -7.22 17.69 4.63
CA GLY A 287 -8.21 17.94 5.67
C GLY A 287 -8.23 16.98 6.87
N TYR A 288 -7.33 15.97 6.95
CA TYR A 288 -7.24 15.10 8.13
C TYR A 288 -5.86 14.46 8.31
N VAL A 289 -5.63 13.96 9.51
CA VAL A 289 -4.39 13.27 9.88
C VAL A 289 -4.73 11.83 10.30
N GLY A 290 -4.02 10.88 9.68
CA GLY A 290 -4.01 9.49 10.11
C GLY A 290 -2.70 9.12 10.79
N VAL A 291 -2.61 7.90 11.29
CA VAL A 291 -1.40 7.33 11.87
C VAL A 291 -1.08 5.99 11.24
N ASN A 292 0.21 5.72 11.05
CA ASN A 292 0.71 4.44 10.55
C ASN A 292 1.89 3.97 11.39
N GLY A 293 2.47 2.82 11.07
CA GLY A 293 3.64 2.29 11.73
C GLY A 293 4.80 2.07 10.76
N HIS A 294 6.01 2.25 11.26
CA HIS A 294 7.25 1.92 10.56
C HIS A 294 8.05 0.90 11.37
N SER A 295 8.59 -0.11 10.70
CA SER A 295 9.50 -1.10 11.26
C SER A 295 10.77 -1.12 10.43
N MET A 296 11.91 -0.84 11.07
CA MET A 296 13.22 -0.77 10.46
C MET A 296 14.10 -1.94 10.94
N HIS A 297 15.07 -2.35 10.15
CA HIS A 297 16.06 -3.33 10.58
C HIS A 297 17.09 -2.72 11.54
N GLU A 298 17.58 -1.52 11.24
CA GLU A 298 18.70 -0.91 11.94
C GLU A 298 18.26 -0.04 13.12
N LYS A 299 17.15 0.69 13.01
CA LYS A 299 16.67 1.57 14.05
C LYS A 299 15.43 0.99 14.73
N LYS A 300 15.54 0.75 16.04
CA LYS A 300 14.48 0.14 16.83
C LYS A 300 14.07 1.03 18.00
N SER A 301 12.78 1.03 18.33
CA SER A 301 12.25 1.59 19.57
C SER A 301 12.12 0.50 20.65
N ASN A 302 11.77 0.93 21.87
CA ASN A 302 11.44 0.00 22.95
C ASN A 302 9.97 -0.47 22.93
N ASN A 303 9.20 -0.03 21.92
CA ASN A 303 7.78 -0.27 21.84
C ASN A 303 7.43 -1.07 20.57
N THR A 304 6.32 -1.79 20.65
CA THR A 304 5.63 -2.39 19.51
C THR A 304 4.30 -1.67 19.33
N ASN A 305 3.96 -1.34 18.10
CA ASN A 305 2.68 -0.73 17.81
C ASN A 305 1.92 -1.54 16.74
N PHE A 306 0.59 -1.45 16.80
CA PHE A 306 -0.32 -2.10 15.84
C PHE A 306 -1.61 -1.31 15.73
N ALA A 307 -2.30 -1.40 14.60
CA ALA A 307 -3.65 -0.87 14.48
C ALA A 307 -4.68 -1.90 14.93
N PHE A 308 -5.76 -1.41 15.53
CA PHE A 308 -6.94 -2.16 15.90
C PHE A 308 -8.12 -1.57 15.14
N LEU A 309 -8.64 -2.31 14.16
CA LEU A 309 -9.54 -1.81 13.12
C LEU A 309 -10.86 -2.55 13.13
N SER A 310 -11.97 -1.80 13.11
CA SER A 310 -13.30 -2.31 12.85
C SER A 310 -13.64 -2.10 11.37
N ARG A 311 -14.19 -3.12 10.73
CA ARG A 311 -14.68 -3.06 9.36
C ARG A 311 -16.07 -2.47 9.34
N ILE A 312 -16.26 -1.45 8.52
CA ILE A 312 -17.53 -0.76 8.32
C ILE A 312 -18.03 -1.06 6.91
N GLU A 313 -19.22 -1.59 6.82
CA GLU A 313 -19.97 -1.77 5.58
C GLU A 313 -21.24 -0.92 5.68
N LEU A 314 -21.51 -0.13 4.66
CA LEU A 314 -22.69 0.71 4.61
C LEU A 314 -23.61 0.21 3.50
N THR A 315 -24.91 0.38 3.71
CA THR A 315 -25.96 0.01 2.76
C THR A 315 -26.74 1.25 2.31
N GLU A 316 -27.49 1.10 1.23
CA GLU A 316 -28.37 2.17 0.72
C GLU A 316 -29.26 2.76 1.84
N PRO A 317 -29.47 4.08 1.85
CA PRO A 317 -29.01 5.09 0.90
C PRO A 317 -27.64 5.70 1.21
N VAL A 318 -26.93 5.25 2.23
CA VAL A 318 -25.63 5.79 2.69
C VAL A 318 -24.55 4.78 2.34
N GLU A 319 -24.09 4.80 1.09
CA GLU A 319 -23.12 3.79 0.61
C GLU A 319 -21.68 4.27 0.66
N ASP A 320 -21.42 5.58 0.73
CA ASP A 320 -20.07 6.13 0.63
C ASP A 320 -19.25 5.91 1.91
N THR A 321 -18.70 4.71 2.05
CA THR A 321 -17.81 4.33 3.14
C THR A 321 -16.55 5.18 3.19
N THR A 322 -16.06 5.68 2.04
CA THR A 322 -14.88 6.57 1.99
C THR A 322 -15.19 7.91 2.64
N ALA A 323 -16.32 8.54 2.31
CA ALA A 323 -16.75 9.78 2.95
C ALA A 323 -17.00 9.57 4.45
N TYR A 324 -17.59 8.45 4.85
CA TYR A 324 -17.79 8.09 6.25
C TYR A 324 -16.46 8.01 7.00
N GLY A 325 -15.50 7.24 6.51
CA GLY A 325 -14.18 7.10 7.14
C GLY A 325 -13.43 8.43 7.22
N LYS A 326 -13.49 9.25 6.15
CA LYS A 326 -12.93 10.61 6.15
C LYS A 326 -13.56 11.49 7.22
N SER A 327 -14.88 11.45 7.40
CA SER A 327 -15.59 12.27 8.40
C SER A 327 -15.12 11.93 9.83
N ILE A 328 -14.91 10.65 10.13
CA ILE A 328 -14.37 10.21 11.44
C ILE A 328 -12.93 10.72 11.63
N ALA A 329 -12.08 10.57 10.60
CA ALA A 329 -10.70 11.03 10.65
C ALA A 329 -10.59 12.56 10.79
N GLN A 330 -11.47 13.32 10.12
CA GLN A 330 -11.58 14.78 10.24
C GLN A 330 -12.03 15.20 11.64
N LEU A 331 -13.02 14.49 12.22
CA LEU A 331 -13.47 14.74 13.58
C LEU A 331 -12.33 14.51 14.58
N ALA A 332 -11.64 13.38 14.49
CA ALA A 332 -10.48 13.07 15.35
C ALA A 332 -9.37 14.13 15.18
N THR A 333 -9.08 14.56 13.96
CA THR A 333 -8.11 15.62 13.68
C THR A 333 -8.50 16.94 14.30
N THR A 334 -9.79 17.29 14.23
CA THR A 334 -10.33 18.54 14.82
C THR A 334 -10.20 18.51 16.34
N ILE A 335 -10.59 17.41 16.98
CA ILE A 335 -10.45 17.22 18.43
C ILE A 335 -8.98 17.25 18.85
N GLY A 336 -8.08 16.66 18.06
CA GLY A 336 -6.63 16.66 18.27
C GLY A 336 -5.92 17.98 17.96
N GLY A 337 -6.68 19.05 17.58
CA GLY A 337 -6.10 20.37 17.26
C GLY A 337 -5.20 20.36 16.01
N GLY A 338 -5.55 19.57 15.00
CA GLY A 338 -4.78 19.40 13.75
C GLY A 338 -3.64 18.39 13.84
N LYS A 339 -3.62 17.59 14.92
CA LYS A 339 -2.67 16.50 15.18
C LYS A 339 -3.42 15.19 15.39
N PRO A 340 -2.71 14.04 15.40
CA PRO A 340 -3.33 12.80 15.84
C PRO A 340 -3.97 12.97 17.22
N LEU A 341 -5.18 12.46 17.38
CA LEU A 341 -5.84 12.40 18.68
C LEU A 341 -5.21 11.27 19.50
N ILE A 342 -4.74 11.59 20.72
CA ILE A 342 -4.14 10.65 21.67
C ILE A 342 -5.06 10.54 22.89
#